data_d1c11d2915d71865ccb05fb1db00c320
#
_entry.id   d1c11d2915d71865ccb05fb1db00c320
#
_cell.length_a   1.000
_cell.length_b   1.000
_cell.length_c   1.000
_cell.angle_alpha   90.00
_cell.angle_beta   90.00
_cell.angle_gamma   90.00
#
_symmetry.space_group_name_H-M   'P 1'
#
loop_
_entity.id
_entity.type
_entity.pdbx_description
1 polymer ?
#
loop_
_entity_poly.entity_id
_entity_poly.type
_entity_poly.pdbx_seq_one_letter_code
_entity_poly.pdbx_strand_id
1 'polypeptide(L)'
;MGQLVRKQGLVVNGKRVLRVMRERGLLVRQRRLQVSRRKDWGKVEALHPNHVWQSDMTKVWAGPTVGWAYLVAVIDCCTREIVGWDLSLRCRTEEALAALNRAVLEVLPFGSRGMGLTLTTDNGTQFTSARYVETLNRLGITHRRTAYNHPEGNSYIERFHRSLKEEEVWLNEYQNFDQAEQSIARWIEEYNHDRPHRGLHGRTPHDVRARFAQTLTSNTAPCVSF
;
A
#
# COMPACT_ATOMS: atom_id res chain seq x y z
N MET A 1 -10.26 15.87 0.90
CA MET A 1 -11.26 16.66 1.67
C MET A 1 -12.63 16.70 0.96
N GLY A 2 -12.82 17.22 -0.23
CA GLY A 2 -14.15 17.29 -0.86
C GLY A 2 -14.88 15.97 -1.06
N GLN A 3 -14.15 14.87 -1.25
CA GLN A 3 -14.73 13.53 -1.37
C GLN A 3 -15.10 12.93 0.00
N LEU A 4 -14.33 13.20 1.05
CA LEU A 4 -14.66 12.80 2.42
C LEU A 4 -15.95 13.47 2.90
N VAL A 5 -16.11 14.78 2.60
CA VAL A 5 -17.33 15.51 2.92
C VAL A 5 -18.55 14.93 2.20
N ARG A 6 -18.41 14.47 0.95
CA ARG A 6 -19.48 13.78 0.22
C ARG A 6 -19.82 12.41 0.78
N LYS A 7 -18.84 11.64 1.27
CA LYS A 7 -19.08 10.37 1.96
C LYS A 7 -19.94 10.53 3.22
N GLN A 8 -19.83 11.69 3.87
CA GLN A 8 -20.67 12.06 5.03
C GLN A 8 -22.05 12.61 4.65
N GLY A 9 -22.47 12.46 3.39
CA GLY A 9 -23.77 12.90 2.89
C GLY A 9 -23.90 14.41 2.61
N LEU A 10 -22.83 15.18 2.76
CA LEU A 10 -22.83 16.62 2.51
C LEU A 10 -22.49 16.94 1.04
N VAL A 11 -23.45 17.52 0.32
CA VAL A 11 -23.22 17.98 -1.06
C VAL A 11 -22.61 19.37 -1.02
N VAL A 12 -21.29 19.44 -1.17
CA VAL A 12 -20.54 20.72 -1.16
C VAL A 12 -19.76 20.90 -2.44
N ASN A 13 -19.81 22.13 -2.99
CA ASN A 13 -19.01 22.50 -4.16
C ASN A 13 -17.51 22.49 -3.82
N GLY A 14 -16.69 21.83 -4.65
CA GLY A 14 -15.23 21.74 -4.45
C GLY A 14 -14.54 23.12 -4.35
N LYS A 15 -15.05 24.16 -5.04
CA LYS A 15 -14.53 25.53 -4.91
C LYS A 15 -14.73 26.09 -3.50
N ARG A 16 -15.86 25.79 -2.87
CA ARG A 16 -16.15 26.20 -1.48
C ARG A 16 -15.23 25.50 -0.49
N VAL A 17 -15.03 24.19 -0.65
CA VAL A 17 -14.11 23.41 0.17
C VAL A 17 -12.68 23.98 0.06
N LEU A 18 -12.21 24.24 -1.17
CA LEU A 18 -10.87 24.79 -1.40
C LEU A 18 -10.69 26.16 -0.78
N ARG A 19 -11.72 27.03 -0.85
CA ARG A 19 -11.70 28.34 -0.21
C ARG A 19 -11.55 28.24 1.29
N VAL A 20 -12.39 27.43 1.94
CA VAL A 20 -12.33 27.22 3.40
C VAL A 20 -10.99 26.62 3.83
N MET A 21 -10.46 25.65 3.09
CA MET A 21 -9.13 25.10 3.37
C MET A 21 -8.02 26.15 3.27
N ARG A 22 -8.12 27.07 2.31
CA ARG A 22 -7.16 28.17 2.16
C ARG A 22 -7.25 29.17 3.33
N GLU A 23 -8.47 29.58 3.68
CA GLU A 23 -8.74 30.49 4.80
C GLU A 23 -8.27 29.92 6.15
N ARG A 24 -8.33 28.59 6.31
CA ARG A 24 -7.92 27.88 7.51
C ARG A 24 -6.46 27.40 7.52
N GLY A 25 -5.68 27.74 6.48
CA GLY A 25 -4.28 27.30 6.38
C GLY A 25 -4.07 25.79 6.17
N LEU A 26 -5.12 25.05 5.77
CA LEU A 26 -5.11 23.60 5.60
C LEU A 26 -4.56 23.13 4.24
N LEU A 27 -4.07 24.05 3.41
CA LEU A 27 -3.44 23.71 2.14
C LEU A 27 -1.95 23.46 2.33
N VAL A 28 -1.54 22.24 2.15
CA VAL A 28 -0.12 21.88 2.06
C VAL A 28 0.48 22.50 0.78
N ARG A 29 1.58 23.24 0.91
CA ARG A 29 2.33 23.74 -0.26
C ARG A 29 2.80 22.55 -1.09
N GLN A 30 2.24 22.38 -2.27
CA GLN A 30 2.80 21.43 -3.23
C GLN A 30 4.20 21.92 -3.63
N ARG A 31 5.24 21.21 -3.25
CA ARG A 31 6.55 21.37 -3.90
C ARG A 31 6.34 21.00 -5.37
N ARG A 32 6.44 21.97 -6.27
CA ARG A 32 6.57 21.70 -7.71
C ARG A 32 7.92 21.03 -7.91
N LEU A 33 7.94 19.71 -7.84
CA LEU A 33 9.03 18.94 -8.41
C LEU A 33 8.97 19.21 -9.92
N GLN A 34 10.02 19.81 -10.47
CA GLN A 34 10.24 19.81 -11.91
C GLN A 34 10.49 18.35 -12.30
N VAL A 35 9.43 17.66 -12.64
CA VAL A 35 9.51 16.32 -13.20
C VAL A 35 10.05 16.49 -14.62
N SER A 36 11.32 16.17 -14.85
CA SER A 36 11.78 15.90 -16.20
C SER A 36 10.87 14.82 -16.77
N ARG A 37 10.30 15.04 -17.94
CA ARG A 37 9.51 14.02 -18.66
C ARG A 37 10.45 12.86 -18.98
N ARG A 38 10.54 11.89 -18.07
CA ARG A 38 11.20 10.61 -18.34
C ARG A 38 10.30 9.83 -19.28
N LYS A 39 10.90 9.18 -20.29
CA LYS A 39 10.21 8.23 -21.17
C LYS A 39 9.47 7.21 -20.27
N ASP A 40 8.21 6.92 -20.62
CA ASP A 40 7.40 5.87 -19.98
C ASP A 40 8.09 4.50 -20.16
N TRP A 41 8.97 4.18 -19.24
CA TRP A 41 9.53 2.84 -19.12
C TRP A 41 8.62 2.03 -18.21
N GLY A 42 7.65 1.33 -18.85
CA GLY A 42 6.92 0.24 -18.22
C GLY A 42 6.25 0.57 -16.89
N LYS A 43 5.15 1.32 -16.95
CA LYS A 43 4.22 1.40 -15.82
C LYS A 43 3.83 -0.02 -15.42
N VAL A 44 3.94 -0.32 -14.12
CA VAL A 44 3.48 -1.62 -13.61
C VAL A 44 1.96 -1.70 -13.84
N GLU A 45 1.54 -2.52 -14.80
CA GLU A 45 0.13 -2.76 -15.09
C GLU A 45 -0.35 -3.95 -14.26
N ALA A 46 -1.14 -3.68 -13.25
CA ALA A 46 -1.85 -4.70 -12.48
C ALA A 46 -3.30 -4.73 -12.96
N LEU A 47 -3.67 -5.78 -13.68
CA LEU A 47 -4.97 -5.89 -14.37
C LEU A 47 -6.12 -6.21 -13.40
N HIS A 48 -5.84 -6.90 -12.31
CA HIS A 48 -6.82 -7.31 -11.30
C HIS A 48 -6.14 -7.37 -9.92
N PRO A 49 -6.91 -7.42 -8.83
CA PRO A 49 -6.37 -7.64 -7.49
C PRO A 49 -5.52 -8.91 -7.42
N ASN A 50 -4.45 -8.87 -6.65
CA ASN A 50 -3.51 -9.98 -6.48
C ASN A 50 -2.77 -10.43 -7.76
N HIS A 51 -2.68 -9.54 -8.78
CA HIS A 51 -1.83 -9.77 -9.96
C HIS A 51 -0.38 -9.36 -9.68
N VAL A 52 -0.18 -8.14 -9.20
CA VAL A 52 1.15 -7.62 -8.88
C VAL A 52 1.12 -6.99 -7.50
N TRP A 53 1.99 -7.45 -6.63
CA TRP A 53 2.29 -6.82 -5.36
C TRP A 53 3.65 -6.13 -5.40
N GLN A 54 3.82 -5.10 -4.59
CA GLN A 54 5.11 -4.50 -4.29
C GLN A 54 5.37 -4.58 -2.80
N SER A 55 6.62 -4.86 -2.41
CA SER A 55 7.05 -4.81 -1.02
C SER A 55 8.34 -4.02 -0.89
N ASP A 56 8.41 -3.24 0.15
CA ASP A 56 9.58 -2.43 0.50
C ASP A 56 9.60 -2.17 2.00
N MET A 57 10.73 -1.68 2.49
CA MET A 57 10.94 -1.40 3.89
C MET A 57 11.31 0.07 4.12
N THR A 58 10.78 0.63 5.19
CA THR A 58 11.13 1.99 5.59
C THR A 58 11.41 2.08 7.09
N LYS A 59 12.25 3.05 7.47
CA LYS A 59 12.53 3.36 8.88
C LYS A 59 11.45 4.28 9.44
N VAL A 60 11.07 4.00 10.68
CA VAL A 60 10.14 4.77 11.51
C VAL A 60 10.79 5.05 12.85
N TRP A 61 10.71 6.29 13.34
CA TRP A 61 11.12 6.59 14.70
C TRP A 61 10.02 6.12 15.66
N ALA A 62 10.33 5.16 16.53
CA ALA A 62 9.36 4.53 17.42
C ALA A 62 9.49 4.98 18.89
N GLY A 63 10.08 6.14 19.10
CA GLY A 63 10.19 6.77 20.41
C GLY A 63 11.59 6.64 21.06
N PRO A 64 11.83 7.40 22.14
CA PRO A 64 13.13 7.51 22.78
C PRO A 64 13.62 6.21 23.44
N THR A 65 12.71 5.32 23.79
CA THR A 65 13.04 4.06 24.48
C THR A 65 13.64 3.00 23.56
N VAL A 66 13.26 3.00 22.27
CA VAL A 66 13.66 1.97 21.29
C VAL A 66 14.38 2.55 20.06
N GLY A 67 14.21 3.83 19.76
CA GLY A 67 14.81 4.50 18.62
C GLY A 67 14.14 4.11 17.30
N TRP A 68 14.92 3.65 16.33
CA TRP A 68 14.44 3.31 15.00
C TRP A 68 13.83 1.91 14.94
N ALA A 69 12.62 1.83 14.42
CA ALA A 69 11.96 0.62 13.98
C ALA A 69 11.92 0.54 12.45
N TYR A 70 11.57 -0.61 11.91
CA TYR A 70 11.51 -0.90 10.48
C TYR A 70 10.12 -1.41 10.14
N LEU A 71 9.43 -0.70 9.26
CA LEU A 71 8.15 -1.11 8.70
C LEU A 71 8.38 -1.77 7.35
N VAL A 72 8.01 -3.03 7.23
CA VAL A 72 7.84 -3.72 5.94
C VAL A 72 6.37 -3.67 5.58
N ALA A 73 6.05 -3.30 4.35
CA ALA A 73 4.68 -3.30 3.86
C ALA A 73 4.57 -3.99 2.50
N VAL A 74 3.43 -4.60 2.24
CA VAL A 74 3.05 -5.22 0.97
C VAL A 74 1.81 -4.50 0.44
N ILE A 75 1.91 -3.92 -0.75
CA ILE A 75 0.83 -3.21 -1.43
C ILE A 75 0.38 -3.97 -2.68
N ASP A 76 -0.92 -4.09 -2.86
CA ASP A 76 -1.50 -4.54 -4.14
C ASP A 76 -1.49 -3.40 -5.15
N CYS A 77 -0.83 -3.60 -6.29
CA CYS A 77 -0.67 -2.56 -7.30
C CYS A 77 -1.96 -2.22 -8.05
N CYS A 78 -2.97 -3.07 -8.06
CA CYS A 78 -4.27 -2.81 -8.66
C CYS A 78 -5.15 -1.97 -7.74
N THR A 79 -5.36 -2.44 -6.52
CA THR A 79 -6.26 -1.81 -5.54
C THR A 79 -5.61 -0.70 -4.73
N ARG A 80 -4.28 -0.67 -4.65
CA ARG A 80 -3.48 0.20 -3.74
C ARG A 80 -3.67 -0.14 -2.27
N GLU A 81 -4.27 -1.26 -1.96
CA GLU A 81 -4.50 -1.73 -0.60
C GLU A 81 -3.20 -2.25 0.00
N ILE A 82 -2.94 -1.91 1.26
CA ILE A 82 -1.90 -2.55 2.04
C ILE A 82 -2.47 -3.88 2.52
N VAL A 83 -2.01 -4.95 1.90
CA VAL A 83 -2.49 -6.31 2.14
C VAL A 83 -1.73 -7.03 3.24
N GLY A 84 -0.57 -6.50 3.64
CA GLY A 84 0.19 -7.02 4.77
C GLY A 84 1.28 -6.04 5.19
N TRP A 85 1.61 -6.03 6.46
CA TRP A 85 2.69 -5.21 7.01
C TRP A 85 3.22 -5.80 8.30
N ASP A 86 4.44 -5.40 8.68
CA ASP A 86 5.08 -5.75 9.93
C ASP A 86 5.96 -4.60 10.39
N LEU A 87 5.83 -4.21 11.67
CA LEU A 87 6.72 -3.25 12.31
C LEU A 87 7.62 -4.01 13.27
N SER A 88 8.93 -3.81 13.18
CA SER A 88 9.89 -4.52 14.01
C SER A 88 11.10 -3.66 14.34
N LEU A 89 11.81 -4.01 15.39
CA LEU A 89 13.10 -3.42 15.76
C LEU A 89 14.27 -3.97 14.92
N ARG A 90 14.00 -4.94 14.08
CA ARG A 90 15.00 -5.62 13.23
C ARG A 90 14.64 -5.47 11.76
N CYS A 91 15.68 -5.54 10.94
CA CYS A 91 15.61 -5.39 9.49
C CYS A 91 16.21 -6.65 8.85
N ARG A 92 15.49 -7.76 8.94
CA ARG A 92 15.97 -9.08 8.48
C ARG A 92 14.94 -9.74 7.56
N THR A 93 15.29 -10.91 7.08
CA THR A 93 14.40 -11.74 6.23
C THR A 93 13.13 -12.16 6.97
N GLU A 94 13.20 -12.41 8.27
CA GLU A 94 12.07 -12.82 9.08
C GLU A 94 10.95 -11.80 9.10
N GLU A 95 11.27 -10.52 9.23
CA GLU A 95 10.29 -9.42 9.24
C GLU A 95 9.66 -9.24 7.85
N ALA A 96 10.46 -9.38 6.79
CA ALA A 96 9.94 -9.37 5.42
C ALA A 96 8.99 -10.55 5.15
N LEU A 97 9.32 -11.73 5.68
CA LEU A 97 8.44 -12.91 5.61
C LEU A 97 7.19 -12.75 6.48
N ALA A 98 7.27 -12.11 7.64
CA ALA A 98 6.11 -11.84 8.48
C ALA A 98 5.08 -10.98 7.75
N ALA A 99 5.50 -9.87 7.13
CA ALA A 99 4.63 -9.02 6.32
C ALA A 99 4.02 -9.77 5.12
N LEU A 100 4.83 -10.58 4.41
CA LEU A 100 4.35 -11.41 3.29
C LEU A 100 3.34 -12.47 3.74
N ASN A 101 3.60 -13.17 4.85
CA ASN A 101 2.69 -14.19 5.37
C ASN A 101 1.35 -13.58 5.80
N ARG A 102 1.36 -12.41 6.46
CA ARG A 102 0.13 -11.68 6.79
C ARG A 102 -0.65 -11.33 5.52
N ALA A 103 0.04 -10.83 4.47
CA ALA A 103 -0.60 -10.53 3.19
C ALA A 103 -1.26 -11.75 2.55
N VAL A 104 -0.56 -12.88 2.52
CA VAL A 104 -1.11 -14.13 1.95
C VAL A 104 -2.30 -14.64 2.75
N LEU A 105 -2.22 -14.66 4.08
CA LEU A 105 -3.30 -15.11 4.94
C LEU A 105 -4.55 -14.22 4.84
N GLU A 106 -4.36 -12.92 4.73
CA GLU A 106 -5.47 -11.94 4.68
C GLU A 106 -6.25 -12.03 3.36
N VAL A 107 -5.57 -12.05 2.23
CA VAL A 107 -6.26 -11.88 0.94
C VAL A 107 -6.26 -13.13 0.05
N LEU A 108 -5.54 -14.18 0.44
CA LEU A 108 -5.44 -15.45 -0.30
C LEU A 108 -5.66 -16.67 0.61
N PRO A 109 -6.81 -16.78 1.31
CA PRO A 109 -7.05 -17.83 2.30
C PRO A 109 -6.98 -19.25 1.72
N PHE A 110 -7.16 -19.38 0.41
CA PHE A 110 -7.05 -20.68 -0.31
C PHE A 110 -5.67 -20.90 -0.92
N GLY A 111 -4.70 -20.00 -0.64
CA GLY A 111 -3.33 -20.04 -1.16
C GLY A 111 -3.14 -19.23 -2.43
N SER A 112 -1.87 -19.01 -2.77
CA SER A 112 -1.44 -18.17 -3.91
C SER A 112 -1.04 -18.97 -5.15
N ARG A 113 -0.91 -20.29 -5.04
CA ARG A 113 -0.46 -21.14 -6.17
C ARG A 113 -1.44 -21.11 -7.33
N GLY A 114 -0.93 -20.95 -8.55
CA GLY A 114 -1.74 -20.91 -9.77
C GLY A 114 -2.42 -19.58 -10.05
N MET A 115 -2.30 -18.58 -9.17
CA MET A 115 -2.92 -17.27 -9.36
C MET A 115 -2.11 -16.32 -10.26
N GLY A 116 -0.87 -16.67 -10.60
CA GLY A 116 0.01 -15.80 -11.40
C GLY A 116 0.51 -14.55 -10.66
N LEU A 117 0.43 -14.56 -9.32
CA LEU A 117 0.86 -13.43 -8.49
C LEU A 117 2.36 -13.17 -8.66
N THR A 118 2.70 -11.92 -8.94
CA THR A 118 4.08 -11.43 -8.99
C THR A 118 4.34 -10.48 -7.82
N LEU A 119 5.41 -10.71 -7.06
CA LEU A 119 5.89 -9.79 -6.02
C LEU A 119 7.13 -9.06 -6.51
N THR A 120 7.06 -7.74 -6.56
CA THR A 120 8.21 -6.88 -6.89
C THR A 120 8.82 -6.31 -5.61
N THR A 121 10.14 -6.43 -5.48
CA THR A 121 10.92 -5.86 -4.36
C THR A 121 12.14 -5.11 -4.88
N ASP A 122 12.80 -4.35 -4.02
CA ASP A 122 14.15 -3.90 -4.27
C ASP A 122 15.20 -5.04 -4.14
N ASN A 123 16.49 -4.69 -4.20
CA ASN A 123 17.61 -5.63 -4.04
C ASN A 123 18.12 -5.71 -2.59
N GLY A 124 17.32 -5.31 -1.61
CA GLY A 124 17.67 -5.42 -0.19
C GLY A 124 18.00 -6.86 0.23
N THR A 125 18.96 -7.03 1.13
CA THR A 125 19.44 -8.35 1.57
C THR A 125 18.32 -9.19 2.18
N GLN A 126 17.32 -8.58 2.82
CA GLN A 126 16.14 -9.23 3.38
C GLN A 126 15.30 -9.93 2.31
N PHE A 127 15.19 -9.34 1.10
CA PHE A 127 14.41 -9.86 -0.01
C PHE A 127 15.20 -10.77 -0.95
N THR A 128 16.54 -10.71 -0.91
CA THR A 128 17.41 -11.54 -1.77
C THR A 128 17.95 -12.79 -1.07
N SER A 129 17.64 -12.97 0.21
CA SER A 129 18.06 -14.16 0.98
C SER A 129 17.45 -15.44 0.38
N ALA A 130 18.22 -16.55 0.45
CA ALA A 130 17.75 -17.84 -0.05
C ALA A 130 16.42 -18.25 0.58
N ARG A 131 16.26 -18.01 1.89
CA ARG A 131 15.02 -18.32 2.62
C ARG A 131 13.80 -17.55 2.11
N TYR A 132 13.97 -16.27 1.76
CA TYR A 132 12.88 -15.46 1.20
C TYR A 132 12.47 -15.97 -0.17
N VAL A 133 13.44 -16.19 -1.05
CA VAL A 133 13.22 -16.71 -2.41
C VAL A 133 12.57 -18.11 -2.37
N GLU A 134 13.05 -19.00 -1.51
CA GLU A 134 12.47 -20.34 -1.33
C GLU A 134 11.02 -20.27 -0.87
N THR A 135 10.70 -19.37 0.06
CA THR A 135 9.32 -19.17 0.54
C THR A 135 8.41 -18.71 -0.59
N LEU A 136 8.84 -17.74 -1.41
CA LEU A 136 8.07 -17.31 -2.59
C LEU A 136 7.83 -18.45 -3.57
N ASN A 137 8.84 -19.26 -3.85
CA ASN A 137 8.72 -20.45 -4.72
C ASN A 137 7.72 -21.47 -4.15
N ARG A 138 7.76 -21.73 -2.85
CA ARG A 138 6.80 -22.61 -2.16
C ARG A 138 5.36 -22.07 -2.25
N LEU A 139 5.18 -20.76 -2.18
CA LEU A 139 3.90 -20.10 -2.34
C LEU A 139 3.45 -20.00 -3.81
N GLY A 140 4.31 -20.30 -4.79
CA GLY A 140 4.04 -20.12 -6.21
C GLY A 140 3.95 -18.65 -6.63
N ILE A 141 4.62 -17.75 -5.90
CA ILE A 141 4.69 -16.32 -6.18
C ILE A 141 5.94 -16.04 -7.02
N THR A 142 5.76 -15.41 -8.16
CA THR A 142 6.88 -15.00 -9.01
C THR A 142 7.60 -13.82 -8.38
N HIS A 143 8.90 -13.98 -8.10
CA HIS A 143 9.72 -12.89 -7.56
C HIS A 143 10.31 -12.04 -8.69
N ARG A 144 10.02 -10.75 -8.70
CA ARG A 144 10.62 -9.76 -9.61
C ARG A 144 11.40 -8.75 -8.78
N ARG A 145 12.67 -8.53 -9.12
CA ARG A 145 13.50 -7.49 -8.50
C ARG A 145 13.59 -6.28 -9.40
N THR A 146 13.54 -5.08 -8.81
CA THR A 146 13.77 -3.84 -9.56
C THR A 146 15.20 -3.81 -10.10
N ALA A 147 15.36 -3.40 -11.36
CA ALA A 147 16.70 -3.25 -11.93
C ALA A 147 17.45 -2.11 -11.23
N TYR A 148 18.77 -2.22 -11.16
CA TYR A 148 19.64 -1.18 -10.62
C TYR A 148 19.39 0.13 -11.39
N ASN A 149 19.14 1.23 -10.71
CA ASN A 149 18.78 2.55 -11.27
C ASN A 149 17.41 2.67 -11.98
N HIS A 150 16.48 1.73 -11.77
CA HIS A 150 15.10 1.84 -12.24
C HIS A 150 14.10 1.88 -11.07
N PRO A 151 13.94 3.01 -10.38
CA PRO A 151 13.04 3.14 -9.21
C PRO A 151 11.55 2.99 -9.59
N GLU A 152 11.20 3.03 -10.87
CA GLU A 152 9.81 2.95 -11.33
C GLU A 152 9.12 1.62 -11.02
N GLY A 153 9.90 0.55 -10.75
CA GLY A 153 9.39 -0.76 -10.37
C GLY A 153 8.67 -0.80 -9.02
N ASN A 154 8.99 0.13 -8.08
CA ASN A 154 8.43 0.18 -6.71
C ASN A 154 7.63 1.45 -6.42
N SER A 155 7.18 2.16 -7.45
CA SER A 155 6.58 3.49 -7.32
C SER A 155 5.32 3.55 -6.42
N TYR A 156 4.57 2.47 -6.30
CA TYR A 156 3.35 2.44 -5.48
C TYR A 156 3.67 2.32 -4.00
N ILE A 157 4.58 1.43 -3.64
CA ILE A 157 4.99 1.27 -2.23
C ILE A 157 5.81 2.49 -1.75
N GLU A 158 6.66 3.08 -2.61
CA GLU A 158 7.35 4.34 -2.30
C GLU A 158 6.37 5.49 -2.03
N ARG A 159 5.30 5.58 -2.83
CA ARG A 159 4.24 6.57 -2.63
C ARG A 159 3.49 6.35 -1.33
N PHE A 160 3.19 5.09 -0.99
CA PHE A 160 2.60 4.73 0.29
C PHE A 160 3.50 5.15 1.45
N HIS A 161 4.78 4.77 1.45
CA HIS A 161 5.73 5.15 2.50
C HIS A 161 5.84 6.67 2.68
N ARG A 162 5.80 7.42 1.57
CA ARG A 162 5.78 8.88 1.64
C ARG A 162 4.53 9.39 2.32
N SER A 163 3.35 8.89 1.94
CA SER A 163 2.09 9.29 2.55
C SER A 163 2.05 8.96 4.04
N LEU A 164 2.49 7.76 4.43
CA LEU A 164 2.61 7.35 5.82
C LEU A 164 3.51 8.31 6.62
N LYS A 165 4.68 8.65 6.07
CA LYS A 165 5.61 9.56 6.75
C LYS A 165 5.06 10.98 6.88
N GLU A 166 4.44 11.51 5.82
CA GLU A 166 3.93 12.87 5.78
C GLU A 166 2.63 13.05 6.59
N GLU A 167 1.81 12.01 6.68
CA GLU A 167 0.47 12.10 7.27
C GLU A 167 0.38 11.49 8.68
N GLU A 168 1.35 10.65 9.07
CA GLU A 168 1.35 9.96 10.35
C GLU A 168 2.69 10.12 11.09
N VAL A 169 3.79 9.55 10.56
CA VAL A 169 5.04 9.39 11.31
C VAL A 169 5.68 10.72 11.70
N TRP A 170 5.68 11.71 10.81
CA TRP A 170 6.31 13.02 11.09
C TRP A 170 5.41 13.99 11.86
N LEU A 171 4.14 13.63 12.05
CA LEU A 171 3.18 14.44 12.81
C LEU A 171 3.04 13.97 14.25
N ASN A 172 3.54 12.77 14.58
CA ASN A 172 3.39 12.17 15.89
C ASN A 172 4.75 11.93 16.56
N GLU A 173 4.80 12.17 17.86
CA GLU A 173 5.92 11.83 18.74
C GLU A 173 5.54 10.60 19.55
N TYR A 174 5.92 9.41 19.04
CA TYR A 174 5.69 8.16 19.76
C TYR A 174 6.59 8.06 21.00
N GLN A 175 6.03 7.60 22.11
CA GLN A 175 6.76 7.43 23.37
C GLN A 175 7.47 6.08 23.44
N ASN A 176 6.92 5.06 22.77
CA ASN A 176 7.43 3.69 22.76
C ASN A 176 6.98 2.96 21.49
N PHE A 177 7.49 1.73 21.33
CA PHE A 177 7.20 0.86 20.19
C PHE A 177 5.72 0.54 20.04
N ASP A 178 5.05 0.19 21.13
CA ASP A 178 3.63 -0.22 21.11
C ASP A 178 2.72 0.93 20.66
N GLN A 179 3.02 2.15 21.09
CA GLN A 179 2.31 3.34 20.64
C GLN A 179 2.52 3.59 19.13
N ALA A 180 3.75 3.44 18.65
CA ALA A 180 4.06 3.58 17.23
C ALA A 180 3.31 2.52 16.40
N GLU A 181 3.35 1.25 16.83
CA GLU A 181 2.67 0.15 16.16
C GLU A 181 1.16 0.37 16.10
N GLN A 182 0.51 0.70 17.22
CA GLN A 182 -0.92 0.94 17.29
C GLN A 182 -1.36 2.15 16.44
N SER A 183 -0.56 3.22 16.40
CA SER A 183 -0.88 4.41 15.62
C SER A 183 -0.75 4.14 14.13
N ILE A 184 0.32 3.47 13.72
CA ILE A 184 0.54 3.05 12.33
C ILE A 184 -0.53 2.05 11.88
N ALA A 185 -0.93 1.10 12.74
CA ALA A 185 -2.00 0.16 12.45
C ALA A 185 -3.32 0.87 12.13
N ARG A 186 -3.73 1.82 12.97
CA ARG A 186 -4.94 2.63 12.74
C ARG A 186 -4.85 3.44 11.45
N TRP A 187 -3.70 4.07 11.20
CA TRP A 187 -3.50 4.85 9.99
C TRP A 187 -3.56 3.98 8.72
N ILE A 188 -3.02 2.74 8.75
CA ILE A 188 -3.12 1.79 7.62
C ILE A 188 -4.57 1.37 7.41
N GLU A 189 -5.33 1.15 8.48
CA GLU A 189 -6.76 0.83 8.39
C GLU A 189 -7.53 2.00 7.73
N GLU A 190 -7.32 3.23 8.19
CA GLU A 190 -7.91 4.43 7.57
C GLU A 190 -7.46 4.61 6.11
N TYR A 191 -6.18 4.30 5.80
CA TYR A 191 -5.66 4.34 4.44
C TYR A 191 -6.40 3.37 3.52
N ASN A 192 -6.68 2.16 3.98
CA ASN A 192 -7.36 1.13 3.21
C ASN A 192 -8.87 1.41 3.06
N HIS A 193 -9.54 1.84 4.13
CA HIS A 193 -11.01 1.89 4.20
C HIS A 193 -11.61 3.28 4.00
N ASP A 194 -10.92 4.33 4.42
CA ASP A 194 -11.50 5.67 4.47
C ASP A 194 -10.83 6.70 3.56
N ARG A 195 -9.54 6.52 3.30
CA ARG A 195 -8.77 7.49 2.54
C ARG A 195 -9.08 7.43 1.03
N PRO A 196 -9.63 8.51 0.41
CA PRO A 196 -9.87 8.54 -1.03
C PRO A 196 -8.56 8.70 -1.80
N HIS A 197 -8.35 7.87 -2.80
CA HIS A 197 -7.15 7.90 -3.63
C HIS A 197 -7.42 8.53 -4.99
N ARG A 198 -6.60 9.53 -5.36
CA ARG A 198 -6.72 10.18 -6.68
C ARG A 198 -6.52 9.18 -7.82
N GLY A 199 -5.57 8.25 -7.70
CA GLY A 199 -5.30 7.22 -8.69
C GLY A 199 -6.39 6.15 -8.81
N LEU A 200 -7.34 6.12 -7.86
CA LEU A 200 -8.50 5.24 -7.84
C LEU A 200 -9.81 6.04 -8.10
N HIS A 201 -9.71 7.19 -8.74
CA HIS A 201 -10.84 8.07 -9.01
C HIS A 201 -11.63 8.48 -7.75
N GLY A 202 -10.92 8.62 -6.63
CA GLY A 202 -11.49 9.04 -5.36
C GLY A 202 -12.12 7.93 -4.53
N ARG A 203 -11.95 6.69 -4.92
CA ARG A 203 -12.34 5.52 -4.13
C ARG A 203 -11.27 5.17 -3.12
N THR A 204 -11.64 4.37 -2.12
CA THR A 204 -10.68 3.74 -1.22
C THR A 204 -10.11 2.46 -1.85
N PRO A 205 -8.95 1.99 -1.40
CA PRO A 205 -8.42 0.69 -1.79
C PRO A 205 -9.42 -0.45 -1.61
N HIS A 206 -10.08 -0.50 -0.44
CA HIS A 206 -11.10 -1.51 -0.11
C HIS A 206 -12.32 -1.45 -1.05
N ASP A 207 -12.84 -0.25 -1.37
CA ASP A 207 -13.95 -0.10 -2.33
C ASP A 207 -13.60 -0.70 -3.70
N VAL A 208 -12.34 -0.53 -4.14
CA VAL A 208 -11.89 -1.08 -5.42
C VAL A 208 -11.85 -2.61 -5.36
N ARG A 209 -11.29 -3.20 -4.30
CA ARG A 209 -11.25 -4.66 -4.10
C ARG A 209 -12.66 -5.25 -4.06
N ALA A 210 -13.57 -4.67 -3.29
CA ALA A 210 -14.94 -5.13 -3.17
C ALA A 210 -15.69 -5.15 -4.52
N ARG A 211 -15.46 -4.16 -5.38
CA ARG A 211 -16.06 -4.12 -6.74
C ARG A 211 -15.56 -5.25 -7.64
N PHE A 212 -14.26 -5.57 -7.59
CA PHE A 212 -13.74 -6.71 -8.34
C PHE A 212 -14.36 -8.02 -7.86
N ALA A 213 -14.54 -8.21 -6.55
CA ALA A 213 -15.21 -9.39 -6.01
C ALA A 213 -16.66 -9.52 -6.49
N GLN A 214 -17.43 -8.41 -6.51
CA GLN A 214 -18.80 -8.38 -7.01
C GLN A 214 -18.90 -8.71 -8.51
N THR A 215 -17.95 -8.22 -9.32
CA THR A 215 -17.93 -8.50 -10.76
C THR A 215 -17.66 -9.97 -11.05
N LEU A 216 -16.82 -10.62 -10.26
CA LEU A 216 -16.56 -12.06 -10.40
C LEU A 216 -17.79 -12.89 -10.04
N THR A 217 -18.51 -12.55 -8.98
CA THR A 217 -19.73 -13.28 -8.56
C THR A 217 -20.89 -13.10 -9.54
N SER A 218 -21.04 -11.93 -10.17
CA SER A 218 -22.10 -11.69 -11.16
C SER A 218 -21.86 -12.43 -12.49
N ASN A 219 -20.59 -12.67 -12.86
CA ASN A 219 -20.24 -13.41 -14.08
C ASN A 219 -20.29 -14.95 -13.91
N THR A 220 -20.38 -15.43 -12.66
CA THR A 220 -20.45 -16.88 -12.35
C THR A 220 -21.87 -17.36 -12.04
N ALA A 221 -22.90 -16.50 -12.14
CA ALA A 221 -24.28 -16.94 -12.01
C ALA A 221 -24.63 -17.89 -13.18
N PRO A 222 -24.97 -19.17 -12.94
CA PRO A 222 -25.33 -20.06 -14.01
C PRO A 222 -26.63 -19.57 -14.66
N CYS A 223 -26.65 -19.49 -15.99
CA CYS A 223 -27.89 -19.46 -16.75
C CYS A 223 -28.66 -20.74 -16.44
N VAL A 224 -29.56 -20.69 -15.47
CA VAL A 224 -30.58 -21.76 -15.34
C VAL A 224 -31.63 -21.45 -16.38
N SER A 225 -31.49 -22.04 -17.56
CA SER A 225 -32.56 -22.14 -18.53
C SER A 225 -33.52 -23.20 -18.03
N PHE A 226 -34.75 -22.83 -17.74
CA PHE A 226 -35.89 -23.73 -17.60
C PHE A 226 -36.46 -24.10 -18.97
#